data_f9a59e0aa41802ce70295cd2c53f1f8f
#
_entry.id   f9a59e0aa41802ce70295cd2c53f1f8f
#
_cell.length_a   1.000
_cell.length_b   1.000
_cell.length_c   1.000
_cell.angle_alpha   90.00
_cell.angle_beta   90.00
_cell.angle_gamma   90.00
#
_symmetry.space_group_name_H-M   'P 1'
#
loop_
_entity.id
_entity.type
_entity.pdbx_description
1 polymer ?
#
loop_
_entity_poly.entity_id
_entity_poly.type
_entity_poly.pdbx_seq_one_letter_code
_entity_poly.pdbx_strand_id
1 'polypeptide(L)'
;GYGLDVRPEEAGNYDFIIAGYHFGTRDACCVSNWIAAKTGSRRMAKKLAFKNTDMIIKALYENDIKVLTHPGDKAFVHMDQIAKACADTNTLMEISTWHAHLTVDEIKTASKEDVNFIISSDAHKPERVGTFKGGLVRAFKAALDPERIVNIRRIEEQ
;
A
#
# COMPACT_ATOMS: atom_id res chain seq x y z
N GLY A 1 11.11 16.88 7.31
CA GLY A 1 11.21 15.51 6.80
C GLY A 1 9.82 14.94 6.57
N TYR A 2 9.72 14.03 5.67
CA TYR A 2 8.50 13.24 5.44
C TYR A 2 8.41 12.17 6.52
N GLY A 3 8.23 12.64 7.79
CA GLY A 3 8.26 11.80 8.96
C GLY A 3 7.06 10.88 9.06
N LEU A 4 7.32 9.69 9.54
CA LEU A 4 6.30 8.80 10.09
C LEU A 4 5.81 9.35 11.43
N ASP A 5 4.67 8.86 11.92
CA ASP A 5 4.20 9.14 13.28
C ASP A 5 5.11 8.52 14.35
N VAL A 6 5.90 7.50 13.96
CA VAL A 6 6.96 6.91 14.80
C VAL A 6 8.21 7.78 14.70
N ARG A 7 8.73 8.21 15.84
CA ARG A 7 9.99 8.96 15.91
C ARG A 7 11.19 8.04 15.65
N PRO A 8 12.27 8.52 14.99
CA PRO A 8 13.43 7.70 14.69
C PRO A 8 14.02 6.98 15.90
N GLU A 9 14.06 7.66 17.04
CA GLU A 9 14.56 7.10 18.32
C GLU A 9 13.65 6.01 18.92
N GLU A 10 12.41 5.92 18.48
CA GLU A 10 11.44 4.91 18.92
C GLU A 10 11.40 3.70 18.00
N ALA A 11 11.93 3.81 16.79
CA ALA A 11 11.86 2.76 15.77
C ALA A 11 12.40 1.41 16.27
N GLY A 12 13.45 1.42 17.08
CA GLY A 12 14.05 0.21 17.65
C GLY A 12 13.17 -0.53 18.69
N ASN A 13 12.04 0.05 19.10
CA ASN A 13 11.09 -0.60 20.00
C ASN A 13 10.08 -1.50 19.29
N TYR A 14 10.09 -1.52 17.96
CA TYR A 14 9.15 -2.27 17.11
C TYR A 14 9.90 -3.31 16.27
N ASP A 15 9.30 -4.49 16.10
CA ASP A 15 9.83 -5.54 15.23
C ASP A 15 9.85 -5.11 13.76
N PHE A 16 8.88 -4.29 13.34
CA PHE A 16 8.81 -3.68 12.01
C PHE A 16 7.83 -2.49 11.99
N ILE A 17 8.01 -1.61 11.01
CA ILE A 17 7.17 -0.43 10.80
C ILE A 17 6.27 -0.67 9.59
N ILE A 18 4.98 -0.37 9.77
CA ILE A 18 3.97 -0.33 8.72
C ILE A 18 3.60 1.13 8.47
N ALA A 19 3.58 1.55 7.22
CA ALA A 19 3.20 2.90 6.86
C ALA A 19 2.01 2.94 5.90
N GLY A 20 1.12 3.90 6.10
CA GLY A 20 -0.04 4.12 5.24
C GLY A 20 -0.38 5.60 5.11
N TYR A 21 -1.08 5.93 4.03
CA TYR A 21 -1.61 7.27 3.83
C TYR A 21 -2.98 7.41 4.48
N HIS A 22 -3.07 8.16 5.57
CA HIS A 22 -4.29 8.35 6.34
C HIS A 22 -4.72 9.81 6.43
N PHE A 23 -6.00 10.05 6.77
CA PHE A 23 -6.48 11.40 7.11
C PHE A 23 -5.76 11.89 8.37
N GLY A 24 -5.30 13.15 8.33
CA GLY A 24 -4.56 13.76 9.45
C GLY A 24 -3.04 13.74 9.28
N THR A 25 -2.51 13.04 8.29
CA THR A 25 -1.07 13.14 7.95
C THR A 25 -0.73 14.59 7.62
N ARG A 26 0.27 15.15 8.31
CA ARG A 26 0.76 16.51 8.03
C ARG A 26 1.24 16.59 6.59
N ASP A 27 0.98 17.74 5.96
CA ASP A 27 1.33 18.01 4.54
C ASP A 27 0.67 17.11 3.51
N ALA A 28 -0.13 16.14 3.96
CA ALA A 28 -0.91 15.32 3.06
C ALA A 28 -2.01 16.12 2.39
N CYS A 29 -2.18 15.88 1.11
CA CYS A 29 -3.23 16.51 0.33
C CYS A 29 -4.61 15.84 0.56
N CYS A 30 -4.93 15.40 1.80
CA CYS A 30 -6.11 14.61 2.11
C CYS A 30 -7.40 15.27 1.66
N VAL A 31 -7.61 16.55 2.02
CA VAL A 31 -8.79 17.31 1.61
C VAL A 31 -8.84 17.47 0.09
N SER A 32 -7.71 17.77 -0.54
CA SER A 32 -7.63 17.92 -1.99
C SER A 32 -7.87 16.61 -2.72
N ASN A 33 -7.36 15.48 -2.22
CA ASN A 33 -7.64 14.15 -2.74
C ASN A 33 -9.13 13.82 -2.65
N TRP A 34 -9.75 14.10 -1.49
CA TRP A 34 -11.19 13.90 -1.29
C TRP A 34 -12.03 14.77 -2.26
N ILE A 35 -11.71 16.06 -2.41
CA ILE A 35 -12.38 16.96 -3.35
C ILE A 35 -12.23 16.43 -4.79
N ALA A 36 -11.02 16.06 -5.20
CA ALA A 36 -10.77 15.57 -6.55
C ALA A 36 -11.54 14.26 -6.84
N ALA A 37 -11.63 13.36 -5.86
CA ALA A 37 -12.42 12.13 -5.97
C ALA A 37 -13.92 12.45 -6.07
N LYS A 38 -14.43 13.36 -5.24
CA LYS A 38 -15.86 13.76 -5.25
C LYS A 38 -16.28 14.49 -6.52
N THR A 39 -15.41 15.35 -7.05
CA THR A 39 -15.71 16.16 -8.25
C THR A 39 -15.38 15.44 -9.56
N GLY A 40 -14.66 14.32 -9.50
CA GLY A 40 -14.16 13.63 -10.69
C GLY A 40 -13.14 14.44 -11.50
N SER A 41 -12.48 15.42 -10.89
CA SER A 41 -11.56 16.32 -11.57
C SER A 41 -10.25 15.62 -11.97
N ARG A 42 -10.18 15.16 -13.21
CA ARG A 42 -8.97 14.51 -13.77
C ARG A 42 -7.71 15.38 -13.67
N ARG A 43 -7.86 16.70 -13.84
CA ARG A 43 -6.73 17.65 -13.74
C ARG A 43 -6.17 17.68 -12.31
N MET A 44 -7.06 17.75 -11.30
CA MET A 44 -6.65 17.71 -9.90
C MET A 44 -6.05 16.35 -9.54
N ALA A 45 -6.70 15.25 -9.91
CA ALA A 45 -6.23 13.90 -9.67
C ALA A 45 -4.80 13.69 -10.22
N LYS A 46 -4.54 14.11 -11.47
CA LYS A 46 -3.20 14.02 -12.08
C LYS A 46 -2.15 14.81 -11.31
N LYS A 47 -2.46 16.06 -10.91
CA LYS A 47 -1.53 16.90 -10.12
C LYS A 47 -1.25 16.29 -8.74
N LEU A 48 -2.29 15.77 -8.08
CA LEU A 48 -2.18 15.15 -6.77
C LEU A 48 -1.40 13.84 -6.84
N ALA A 49 -1.58 13.04 -7.91
CA ALA A 49 -0.85 11.80 -8.10
C ALA A 49 0.67 12.02 -8.05
N PHE A 50 1.19 13.04 -8.75
CA PHE A 50 2.63 13.37 -8.67
C PHE A 50 3.08 13.70 -7.24
N LYS A 51 2.33 14.59 -6.56
CA LYS A 51 2.70 15.03 -5.21
C LYS A 51 2.64 13.89 -4.19
N ASN A 52 1.57 13.08 -4.23
CA ASN A 52 1.40 11.96 -3.32
C ASN A 52 2.45 10.88 -3.56
N THR A 53 2.74 10.58 -4.83
CA THR A 53 3.77 9.59 -5.20
C THR A 53 5.14 10.02 -4.72
N ASP A 54 5.54 11.28 -4.97
CA ASP A 54 6.83 11.82 -4.51
C ASP A 54 6.96 11.75 -2.98
N MET A 55 5.89 12.08 -2.25
CA MET A 55 5.86 12.00 -0.79
C MET A 55 6.04 10.57 -0.28
N ILE A 56 5.31 9.61 -0.86
CA ILE A 56 5.41 8.19 -0.45
C ILE A 56 6.79 7.64 -0.78
N ILE A 57 7.32 7.91 -1.97
CA ILE A 57 8.66 7.46 -2.38
C ILE A 57 9.73 8.00 -1.41
N LYS A 58 9.68 9.29 -1.07
CA LYS A 58 10.60 9.86 -0.08
C LYS A 58 10.50 9.17 1.28
N ALA A 59 9.27 8.90 1.75
CA ALA A 59 9.08 8.19 3.01
C ALA A 59 9.68 6.78 2.97
N LEU A 60 9.53 6.06 1.86
CA LEU A 60 10.11 4.73 1.66
C LEU A 60 11.64 4.73 1.69
N TYR A 61 12.28 5.71 1.05
CA TYR A 61 13.75 5.78 1.02
C TYR A 61 14.37 6.36 2.30
N GLU A 62 13.61 7.17 3.05
CA GLU A 62 14.10 7.80 4.29
C GLU A 62 13.84 6.96 5.55
N ASN A 63 13.01 5.91 5.47
CA ASN A 63 12.62 5.11 6.63
C ASN A 63 12.64 3.62 6.32
N ASP A 64 12.91 2.78 7.33
CA ASP A 64 12.83 1.33 7.23
C ASP A 64 11.36 0.86 7.36
N ILE A 65 10.60 0.99 6.27
CA ILE A 65 9.19 0.60 6.19
C ILE A 65 9.10 -0.83 5.67
N LYS A 66 8.57 -1.74 6.48
CA LYS A 66 8.40 -3.13 6.08
C LYS A 66 7.18 -3.37 5.21
N VAL A 67 6.09 -2.64 5.44
CA VAL A 67 4.84 -2.78 4.69
C VAL A 67 4.28 -1.40 4.36
N LEU A 68 3.99 -1.16 3.08
CA LEU A 68 3.18 -0.04 2.62
C LEU A 68 1.72 -0.49 2.52
N THR A 69 0.85 0.06 3.39
CA THR A 69 -0.53 -0.37 3.48
C THR A 69 -1.43 0.27 2.43
N HIS A 70 -2.35 -0.52 1.88
CA HIS A 70 -3.41 -0.13 0.92
C HIS A 70 -3.07 1.10 0.04
N PRO A 71 -1.91 1.12 -0.67
CA PRO A 71 -1.52 2.27 -1.47
C PRO A 71 -2.57 2.57 -2.54
N GLY A 72 -2.94 3.85 -2.65
CA GLY A 72 -4.00 4.29 -3.55
C GLY A 72 -5.38 4.48 -2.91
N ASP A 73 -5.64 3.97 -1.70
CA ASP A 73 -6.98 4.02 -1.08
C ASP A 73 -7.49 5.46 -0.85
N LYS A 74 -6.65 6.36 -0.37
CA LYS A 74 -7.05 7.73 -0.03
C LYS A 74 -6.29 8.80 -0.80
N ALA A 75 -5.42 8.38 -1.71
CA ALA A 75 -4.57 9.26 -2.49
C ALA A 75 -4.41 8.77 -3.92
N PHE A 76 -4.56 9.66 -4.89
CA PHE A 76 -4.15 9.36 -6.26
C PHE A 76 -2.63 9.19 -6.30
N VAL A 77 -2.14 8.10 -6.89
CA VAL A 77 -0.72 7.78 -6.99
C VAL A 77 -0.37 7.19 -8.36
N HIS A 78 0.91 7.23 -8.72
CA HIS A 78 1.49 6.46 -9.82
C HIS A 78 1.96 5.12 -9.29
N MET A 79 1.15 4.09 -9.48
CA MET A 79 1.34 2.77 -8.86
C MET A 79 2.63 2.07 -9.34
N ASP A 80 3.01 2.25 -10.59
CA ASP A 80 4.28 1.78 -11.16
C ASP A 80 5.49 2.33 -10.40
N GLN A 81 5.51 3.64 -10.14
CA GLN A 81 6.60 4.28 -9.40
C GLN A 81 6.64 3.88 -7.93
N ILE A 82 5.48 3.72 -7.29
CA ILE A 82 5.38 3.21 -5.91
C ILE A 82 5.91 1.77 -5.84
N ALA A 83 5.49 0.90 -6.77
CA ALA A 83 5.94 -0.48 -6.80
C ALA A 83 7.46 -0.59 -7.00
N LYS A 84 8.02 0.24 -7.90
CA LYS A 84 9.47 0.31 -8.07
C LYS A 84 10.17 0.72 -6.78
N ALA A 85 9.72 1.77 -6.11
CA ALA A 85 10.31 2.23 -4.85
C ALA A 85 10.19 1.15 -3.75
N CYS A 86 9.06 0.45 -3.66
CA CYS A 86 8.89 -0.66 -2.74
C CYS A 86 9.87 -1.82 -3.04
N ALA A 87 10.10 -2.13 -4.32
CA ALA A 87 11.10 -3.12 -4.72
C ALA A 87 12.52 -2.68 -4.30
N ASP A 88 12.89 -1.45 -4.61
CA ASP A 88 14.21 -0.88 -4.30
C ASP A 88 14.50 -0.84 -2.77
N THR A 89 13.46 -0.67 -1.94
CA THR A 89 13.57 -0.59 -0.47
C THR A 89 13.22 -1.90 0.25
N ASN A 90 12.93 -2.98 -0.48
CA ASN A 90 12.46 -4.25 0.09
C ASN A 90 11.22 -4.09 0.99
N THR A 91 10.33 -3.17 0.62
CA THR A 91 9.05 -2.91 1.26
C THR A 91 7.96 -3.76 0.61
N LEU A 92 7.15 -4.44 1.42
CA LEU A 92 6.00 -5.22 0.93
C LEU A 92 4.84 -4.29 0.57
N MET A 93 4.13 -4.59 -0.52
CA MET A 93 2.88 -3.91 -0.84
C MET A 93 1.69 -4.69 -0.32
N GLU A 94 0.83 -4.03 0.45
CA GLU A 94 -0.33 -4.69 1.05
C GLU A 94 -1.51 -4.78 0.07
N ILE A 95 -2.09 -5.97 -0.01
CA ILE A 95 -3.41 -6.23 -0.61
C ILE A 95 -4.40 -6.36 0.55
N SER A 96 -4.96 -5.22 1.01
CA SER A 96 -5.89 -5.19 2.13
C SER A 96 -7.20 -5.88 1.79
N THR A 97 -7.75 -6.69 2.69
CA THR A 97 -9.09 -7.28 2.52
C THR A 97 -10.20 -6.28 2.87
N TRP A 98 -9.92 -5.35 3.76
CA TRP A 98 -10.89 -4.32 4.17
C TRP A 98 -11.05 -3.22 3.13
N HIS A 99 -9.94 -2.68 2.62
CA HIS A 99 -9.91 -1.67 1.58
C HIS A 99 -10.00 -2.28 0.17
N ALA A 100 -10.51 -1.51 -0.80
CA ALA A 100 -10.57 -1.95 -2.20
C ALA A 100 -9.19 -1.95 -2.88
N HIS A 101 -8.24 -1.25 -2.33
CA HIS A 101 -6.86 -1.17 -2.81
C HIS A 101 -5.95 -2.24 -2.13
N LEU A 102 -5.03 -2.82 -2.84
CA LEU A 102 -4.78 -2.71 -4.27
C LEU A 102 -5.94 -3.33 -5.08
N THR A 103 -6.40 -2.64 -6.11
CA THR A 103 -7.32 -3.19 -7.11
C THR A 103 -6.60 -4.21 -8.01
N VAL A 104 -7.36 -4.99 -8.80
CA VAL A 104 -6.79 -5.96 -9.73
C VAL A 104 -5.82 -5.31 -10.73
N ASP A 105 -6.16 -4.13 -11.25
CA ASP A 105 -5.32 -3.43 -12.23
C ASP A 105 -4.07 -2.80 -11.59
N GLU A 106 -4.17 -2.36 -10.34
CA GLU A 106 -3.03 -1.89 -9.57
C GLU A 106 -2.07 -3.02 -9.22
N ILE A 107 -2.58 -4.21 -8.85
CA ILE A 107 -1.75 -5.41 -8.64
C ILE A 107 -1.02 -5.78 -9.94
N LYS A 108 -1.72 -5.81 -11.08
CA LYS A 108 -1.10 -6.07 -12.40
C LYS A 108 -0.03 -5.03 -12.76
N THR A 109 -0.24 -3.77 -12.38
CA THR A 109 0.73 -2.71 -12.63
C THR A 109 1.94 -2.89 -11.73
N ALA A 110 1.73 -3.09 -10.43
CA ALA A 110 2.80 -3.28 -9.46
C ALA A 110 3.61 -4.56 -9.71
N SER A 111 2.97 -5.64 -10.18
CA SER A 111 3.63 -6.92 -10.44
C SER A 111 4.62 -6.89 -11.61
N LYS A 112 4.68 -5.81 -12.39
CA LYS A 112 5.73 -5.61 -13.41
C LYS A 112 7.09 -5.26 -12.80
N GLU A 113 7.09 -4.76 -11.58
CA GLU A 113 8.29 -4.49 -10.79
C GLU A 113 8.60 -5.70 -9.90
N ASP A 114 9.84 -5.80 -9.40
CA ASP A 114 10.29 -6.91 -8.55
C ASP A 114 9.90 -6.65 -7.07
N VAL A 115 8.62 -6.39 -6.82
CA VAL A 115 8.05 -6.12 -5.50
C VAL A 115 7.30 -7.33 -4.97
N ASN A 116 7.41 -7.61 -3.68
CA ASN A 116 6.63 -8.63 -3.00
C ASN A 116 5.39 -8.07 -2.31
N PHE A 117 4.41 -8.94 -2.08
CA PHE A 117 3.11 -8.58 -1.56
C PHE A 117 2.82 -9.28 -0.23
N ILE A 118 1.94 -8.68 0.55
CA ILE A 118 1.34 -9.28 1.74
C ILE A 118 -0.17 -9.11 1.68
N ILE A 119 -0.93 -10.14 2.03
CA ILE A 119 -2.39 -10.03 2.16
C ILE A 119 -2.73 -9.87 3.63
N SER A 120 -3.50 -8.83 3.97
CA SER A 120 -3.95 -8.57 5.32
C SER A 120 -5.47 -8.56 5.43
N SER A 121 -5.97 -8.79 6.63
CA SER A 121 -7.38 -8.58 6.95
C SER A 121 -7.71 -7.10 7.13
N ASP A 122 -6.73 -6.31 7.58
CA ASP A 122 -6.90 -4.90 7.96
C ASP A 122 -8.14 -4.72 8.85
N ALA A 123 -8.22 -5.57 9.88
CA ALA A 123 -9.41 -5.76 10.68
C ALA A 123 -9.63 -4.59 11.63
N HIS A 124 -10.77 -3.93 11.50
CA HIS A 124 -11.24 -2.88 12.41
C HIS A 124 -12.22 -3.41 13.48
N LYS A 125 -12.49 -4.72 13.46
CA LYS A 125 -13.34 -5.44 14.41
C LYS A 125 -12.80 -6.83 14.64
N PRO A 126 -12.96 -7.41 15.86
CA PRO A 126 -12.43 -8.74 16.18
C PRO A 126 -12.88 -9.85 15.21
N GLU A 127 -14.13 -9.80 14.73
CA GLU A 127 -14.70 -10.82 13.85
C GLU A 127 -14.07 -10.83 12.44
N ARG A 128 -13.30 -9.79 12.12
CA ARG A 128 -12.61 -9.68 10.84
C ARG A 128 -11.14 -10.08 10.87
N VAL A 129 -10.60 -10.31 12.05
CA VAL A 129 -9.22 -10.81 12.18
C VAL A 129 -9.11 -12.16 11.46
N GLY A 130 -8.12 -12.26 10.55
CA GLY A 130 -7.91 -13.48 9.76
C GLY A 130 -8.82 -13.62 8.53
N THR A 131 -9.61 -12.61 8.16
CA THR A 131 -10.40 -12.65 6.91
C THR A 131 -9.56 -12.21 5.73
N PHE A 132 -9.12 -13.14 4.86
CA PHE A 132 -8.23 -12.86 3.74
C PHE A 132 -8.88 -13.02 2.35
N LYS A 133 -10.13 -13.48 2.29
CA LYS A 133 -10.81 -13.83 1.03
C LYS A 133 -10.79 -12.70 -0.01
N GLY A 134 -11.05 -11.45 0.41
CA GLY A 134 -11.09 -10.30 -0.50
C GLY A 134 -9.75 -10.03 -1.18
N GLY A 135 -8.66 -10.07 -0.41
CA GLY A 135 -7.31 -9.92 -0.93
C GLY A 135 -6.90 -11.05 -1.85
N LEU A 136 -7.14 -12.31 -1.43
CA LEU A 136 -6.86 -13.50 -2.23
C LEU A 136 -7.59 -13.49 -3.58
N VAL A 137 -8.88 -13.13 -3.61
CA VAL A 137 -9.65 -13.04 -4.86
C VAL A 137 -9.06 -12.01 -5.82
N ARG A 138 -8.61 -10.87 -5.32
CA ARG A 138 -7.97 -9.85 -6.17
C ARG A 138 -6.61 -10.31 -6.70
N ALA A 139 -5.78 -10.91 -5.85
CA ALA A 139 -4.49 -11.47 -6.26
C ALA A 139 -4.67 -12.53 -7.35
N PHE A 140 -5.62 -13.45 -7.17
CA PHE A 140 -5.97 -14.47 -8.16
C PHE A 140 -6.46 -13.87 -9.49
N LYS A 141 -7.39 -12.89 -9.44
CA LYS A 141 -7.89 -12.21 -10.65
C LYS A 141 -6.80 -11.39 -11.38
N ALA A 142 -5.80 -10.95 -10.66
CA ALA A 142 -4.64 -10.27 -11.23
C ALA A 142 -3.63 -11.25 -11.83
N ALA A 143 -3.82 -12.55 -11.67
CA ALA A 143 -2.84 -13.59 -11.99
C ALA A 143 -1.47 -13.34 -11.32
N LEU A 144 -1.50 -12.82 -10.09
CA LEU A 144 -0.28 -12.59 -9.31
C LEU A 144 0.35 -13.94 -8.94
N ASP A 145 1.66 -14.06 -9.17
CA ASP A 145 2.41 -15.25 -8.78
C ASP A 145 2.32 -15.46 -7.25
N PRO A 146 1.81 -16.61 -6.79
CA PRO A 146 1.72 -16.92 -5.36
C PRO A 146 3.05 -16.82 -4.61
N GLU A 147 4.19 -17.12 -5.25
CA GLU A 147 5.51 -17.04 -4.64
C GLU A 147 5.89 -15.60 -4.24
N ARG A 148 5.22 -14.61 -4.83
CA ARG A 148 5.41 -13.19 -4.49
C ARG A 148 4.54 -12.71 -3.34
N ILE A 149 3.70 -13.57 -2.75
CA ILE A 149 2.85 -13.26 -1.60
C ILE A 149 3.45 -13.92 -0.36
N VAL A 150 4.14 -13.15 0.46
CA VAL A 150 5.02 -13.67 1.52
C VAL A 150 4.31 -14.42 2.65
N ASN A 151 3.00 -14.24 2.80
CA ASN A 151 2.22 -14.83 3.90
C ASN A 151 1.19 -15.88 3.45
N ILE A 152 1.33 -16.45 2.27
CA ILE A 152 0.57 -17.64 1.84
C ILE A 152 1.49 -18.85 1.74
N ARG A 153 0.93 -20.03 1.90
CA ARG A 153 1.63 -21.30 1.67
C ARG A 153 0.85 -22.12 0.65
N ARG A 154 1.57 -22.80 -0.25
CA ARG A 154 0.98 -23.87 -1.04
C ARG A 154 0.71 -25.05 -0.10
N ILE A 155 -0.49 -25.61 -0.15
CA ILE A 155 -0.76 -26.92 0.44
C ILE A 155 -0.27 -27.92 -0.60
N GLU A 156 0.83 -28.62 -0.32
CA GLU A 156 1.21 -29.80 -1.11
C GLU A 156 0.15 -30.86 -0.83
N GLU A 157 -0.54 -31.32 -1.88
CA GLU A 157 -1.44 -32.48 -1.78
C GLU A 157 -0.59 -33.68 -1.40
N GLN A 158 -0.89 -34.28 -0.23
CA GLN A 158 -0.29 -35.54 0.24
C GLN A 158 -0.92 -36.73 -0.46
#